data_4ed7b432a85cf713a91340b571b7acc7
#
_entry.id   4ed7b432a85cf713a91340b571b7acc7
#
_cell.length_a   1.000
_cell.length_b   1.000
_cell.length_c   1.000
_cell.angle_alpha   90.00
_cell.angle_beta   90.00
_cell.angle_gamma   90.00
#
_symmetry.space_group_name_H-M   'P 1'
#
loop_
_entity.id
_entity.type
_entity.pdbx_description
1 polymer ?
#
loop_
_entity_poly.entity_id
_entity_poly.type
_entity_poly.pdbx_seq_one_letter_code
_entity_poly.pdbx_strand_id
1 'polypeptide(L)'
;GVSFAVTPGEAAYVPLAHDYPGAPEQLALDAVLAELKTWLEDEHAAKVGQHVKYDSHVLANHGITARGWRHDTLLESYVLEAHLTHSLEKLAERHLHRNGISYEDLCGKGASQIPFSQVDIQKAAEYSGEDSEMTLAVHQVLWPQLEHDARQRFVYESIEMPVSTILMRIERHGVLIDAGLLARQSRELAERMVALEQEAYAIAGQPFNLGSPKQIGEVLFGKLGLPVKKKTASGAPSTDEEVLAELAADYPLPAKILEHRSFSKLKGTYTDKLPQMINADTGRVHTSYAQAVAVTGRLSSND
;
A
#
# COMPACT_ATOMS: atom_id res chain seq x y z
N GLY A 1 -18.26 9.01 -8.68
CA GLY A 1 -18.92 10.16 -8.07
C GLY A 1 -17.99 10.99 -7.21
N VAL A 2 -18.50 12.10 -6.69
CA VAL A 2 -17.77 13.00 -5.78
C VAL A 2 -18.69 13.32 -4.60
N SER A 3 -18.16 13.31 -3.38
CA SER A 3 -18.89 13.68 -2.16
C SER A 3 -18.23 14.85 -1.45
N PHE A 4 -19.03 15.62 -0.75
CA PHE A 4 -18.62 16.81 -0.02
C PHE A 4 -19.38 16.94 1.28
N ALA A 5 -18.70 17.45 2.32
CA ALA A 5 -19.32 17.90 3.58
C ALA A 5 -18.73 19.27 3.94
N VAL A 6 -19.58 20.24 4.29
CA VAL A 6 -19.16 21.58 4.73
C VAL A 6 -19.66 21.90 6.14
N THR A 7 -20.62 21.16 6.60
CA THR A 7 -21.24 21.28 7.93
C THR A 7 -21.40 19.90 8.55
N PRO A 8 -21.08 19.71 9.84
CA PRO A 8 -21.32 18.43 10.50
C PRO A 8 -22.78 17.98 10.37
N GLY A 9 -22.99 16.71 10.07
CA GLY A 9 -24.30 16.11 9.85
C GLY A 9 -24.92 16.34 8.49
N GLU A 10 -24.23 17.06 7.59
CA GLU A 10 -24.69 17.32 6.21
C GLU A 10 -23.62 16.92 5.21
N ALA A 11 -24.02 16.15 4.19
CA ALA A 11 -23.15 15.77 3.08
C ALA A 11 -23.94 15.75 1.76
N ALA A 12 -23.23 15.89 0.66
CA ALA A 12 -23.77 15.78 -0.69
C ALA A 12 -22.95 14.80 -1.51
N TYR A 13 -23.60 14.03 -2.37
CA TYR A 13 -22.97 13.15 -3.34
C TYR A 13 -23.43 13.49 -4.75
N VAL A 14 -22.48 13.63 -5.67
CA VAL A 14 -22.73 13.82 -7.10
C VAL A 14 -22.38 12.52 -7.82
N PRO A 15 -23.37 11.72 -8.27
CA PRO A 15 -23.12 10.50 -9.03
C PRO A 15 -22.66 10.85 -10.44
N LEU A 16 -21.62 10.19 -10.96
CA LEU A 16 -21.00 10.53 -12.24
C LEU A 16 -20.72 9.34 -13.16
N ALA A 17 -20.69 8.14 -12.67
CA ALA A 17 -20.26 7.00 -13.47
C ALA A 17 -20.85 5.67 -12.95
N HIS A 18 -22.10 5.69 -12.47
CA HIS A 18 -22.81 4.46 -12.16
C HIS A 18 -23.39 3.87 -13.44
N ASP A 19 -23.14 2.59 -13.66
CA ASP A 19 -23.47 1.87 -14.90
C ASP A 19 -24.24 0.56 -14.67
N TYR A 20 -24.86 0.39 -13.51
CA TYR A 20 -25.71 -0.78 -13.23
C TYR A 20 -27.03 -0.73 -14.04
N PRO A 21 -27.65 -1.88 -14.33
CA PRO A 21 -28.91 -1.93 -15.05
C PRO A 21 -30.03 -1.13 -14.34
N GLY A 22 -30.57 -0.13 -15.02
CA GLY A 22 -31.59 0.75 -14.45
C GLY A 22 -31.06 1.96 -13.68
N ALA A 23 -29.75 2.22 -13.72
CA ALA A 23 -29.19 3.43 -13.15
C ALA A 23 -29.85 4.68 -13.76
N PRO A 24 -30.26 5.67 -12.95
CA PRO A 24 -30.83 6.91 -13.46
C PRO A 24 -29.79 7.70 -14.26
N GLU A 25 -30.27 8.61 -15.11
CA GLU A 25 -29.42 9.55 -15.82
C GLU A 25 -28.62 10.42 -14.81
N GLN A 26 -27.33 10.56 -15.10
CA GLN A 26 -26.39 11.28 -14.25
C GLN A 26 -25.81 12.48 -14.98
N LEU A 27 -25.27 13.43 -14.23
CA LEU A 27 -24.56 14.58 -14.81
C LEU A 27 -23.32 14.08 -15.58
N ALA A 28 -23.00 14.75 -16.67
CA ALA A 28 -21.79 14.47 -17.42
C ALA A 28 -20.55 14.79 -16.59
N LEU A 29 -19.62 13.83 -16.51
CA LEU A 29 -18.39 13.95 -15.73
C LEU A 29 -17.61 15.24 -16.06
N ASP A 30 -17.39 15.50 -17.36
CA ASP A 30 -16.62 16.66 -17.79
C ASP A 30 -17.29 17.99 -17.41
N ALA A 31 -18.63 18.05 -17.44
CA ALA A 31 -19.36 19.24 -17.02
C ALA A 31 -19.20 19.51 -15.52
N VAL A 32 -19.35 18.48 -14.68
CA VAL A 32 -19.17 18.62 -13.23
C VAL A 32 -17.73 18.96 -12.88
N LEU A 33 -16.76 18.32 -13.52
CA LEU A 33 -15.35 18.62 -13.29
C LEU A 33 -14.96 20.02 -13.73
N ALA A 34 -15.53 20.53 -14.82
CA ALA A 34 -15.33 21.91 -15.28
C ALA A 34 -15.83 22.94 -14.26
N GLU A 35 -17.00 22.71 -13.67
CA GLU A 35 -17.56 23.58 -12.62
C GLU A 35 -16.72 23.53 -11.33
N LEU A 36 -16.27 22.35 -10.92
CA LEU A 36 -15.50 22.17 -9.69
C LEU A 36 -14.04 22.60 -9.83
N LYS A 37 -13.50 22.65 -11.06
CA LYS A 37 -12.07 22.87 -11.32
C LYS A 37 -11.54 24.12 -10.65
N THR A 38 -12.23 25.24 -10.77
CA THR A 38 -11.79 26.52 -10.20
C THR A 38 -11.59 26.43 -8.69
N TRP A 39 -12.53 25.79 -7.99
CA TRP A 39 -12.43 25.58 -6.55
C TRP A 39 -11.39 24.54 -6.19
N LEU A 40 -11.32 23.41 -6.93
CA LEU A 40 -10.35 22.34 -6.66
C LEU A 40 -8.90 22.81 -6.83
N GLU A 41 -8.63 23.71 -7.80
CA GLU A 41 -7.29 24.22 -8.08
C GLU A 41 -6.94 25.49 -7.28
N ASP A 42 -7.89 26.07 -6.55
CA ASP A 42 -7.64 27.25 -5.70
C ASP A 42 -6.86 26.84 -4.44
N GLU A 43 -5.65 27.39 -4.29
CA GLU A 43 -4.80 27.18 -3.11
C GLU A 43 -5.29 27.88 -1.84
N HIS A 44 -6.16 28.89 -1.99
CA HIS A 44 -6.74 29.65 -0.88
C HIS A 44 -8.03 29.01 -0.36
N ALA A 45 -8.69 28.20 -1.15
CA ALA A 45 -9.86 27.41 -0.74
C ALA A 45 -9.40 26.21 0.11
N ALA A 46 -9.44 26.36 1.42
CA ALA A 46 -9.03 25.29 2.35
C ALA A 46 -9.86 24.02 2.16
N LYS A 47 -9.16 22.89 2.08
CA LYS A 47 -9.76 21.57 1.93
C LYS A 47 -9.23 20.63 3.00
N VAL A 48 -10.09 19.75 3.46
CA VAL A 48 -9.77 18.59 4.32
C VAL A 48 -10.17 17.31 3.60
N GLY A 49 -9.41 16.26 3.80
CA GLY A 49 -9.72 14.93 3.29
C GLY A 49 -9.12 13.83 4.15
N GLN A 50 -9.39 12.60 3.81
CA GLN A 50 -8.78 11.41 4.37
C GLN A 50 -7.88 10.79 3.30
N HIS A 51 -6.56 10.79 3.52
CA HIS A 51 -5.60 10.30 2.52
C HIS A 51 -5.64 11.11 1.20
N VAL A 52 -5.52 12.44 1.33
CA VAL A 52 -5.68 13.41 0.23
C VAL A 52 -4.77 13.17 -0.98
N LYS A 53 -3.67 12.44 -0.79
CA LYS A 53 -2.79 12.02 -1.88
C LYS A 53 -3.53 11.13 -2.89
N TYR A 54 -4.39 10.22 -2.42
CA TYR A 54 -5.22 9.37 -3.27
C TYR A 54 -6.19 10.21 -4.12
N ASP A 55 -6.93 11.11 -3.50
CA ASP A 55 -7.87 12.00 -4.22
C ASP A 55 -7.15 12.88 -5.23
N SER A 56 -5.95 13.37 -4.87
CA SER A 56 -5.11 14.15 -5.78
C SER A 56 -4.69 13.36 -7.01
N HIS A 57 -4.41 12.05 -6.88
CA HIS A 57 -4.13 11.17 -8.02
C HIS A 57 -5.36 10.99 -8.91
N VAL A 58 -6.53 10.74 -8.31
CA VAL A 58 -7.79 10.58 -9.06
C VAL A 58 -8.09 11.85 -9.85
N LEU A 59 -8.06 13.01 -9.20
CA LEU A 59 -8.31 14.30 -9.85
C LEU A 59 -7.30 14.60 -10.95
N ALA A 60 -6.03 14.30 -10.75
CA ALA A 60 -4.98 14.50 -11.74
C ALA A 60 -5.15 13.59 -12.98
N ASN A 61 -5.80 12.43 -12.87
CA ASN A 61 -6.15 11.60 -14.03
C ASN A 61 -7.20 12.28 -14.93
N HIS A 62 -7.94 13.24 -14.40
CA HIS A 62 -8.90 14.08 -15.13
C HIS A 62 -8.36 15.49 -15.45
N GLY A 63 -7.05 15.71 -15.34
CA GLY A 63 -6.43 16.99 -15.69
C GLY A 63 -6.67 18.11 -14.67
N ILE A 64 -7.00 17.76 -13.42
CA ILE A 64 -7.21 18.71 -12.32
C ILE A 64 -6.03 18.60 -11.35
N THR A 65 -5.36 19.73 -11.10
CA THR A 65 -4.31 19.84 -10.09
C THR A 65 -4.91 20.32 -8.77
N ALA A 66 -5.35 19.41 -7.93
CA ALA A 66 -5.94 19.76 -6.64
C ALA A 66 -4.94 20.51 -5.75
N ARG A 67 -5.38 21.63 -5.20
CA ARG A 67 -4.61 22.52 -4.31
C ARG A 67 -5.42 22.87 -3.07
N GLY A 68 -4.80 23.57 -2.13
CA GLY A 68 -5.48 24.03 -0.92
C GLY A 68 -5.79 22.92 0.09
N TRP A 69 -5.19 21.74 -0.05
CA TRP A 69 -5.23 20.72 0.99
C TRP A 69 -4.53 21.25 2.25
N ARG A 70 -5.31 21.60 3.25
CA ARG A 70 -4.80 22.09 4.54
C ARG A 70 -4.74 20.97 5.57
N HIS A 71 -5.64 19.99 5.44
CA HIS A 71 -5.77 18.93 6.41
C HIS A 71 -5.95 17.58 5.74
N ASP A 72 -5.30 16.58 6.34
CA ASP A 72 -5.43 15.17 6.01
C ASP A 72 -5.60 14.38 7.32
N THR A 73 -6.78 13.86 7.56
CA THR A 73 -7.11 13.17 8.82
C THR A 73 -6.30 11.90 9.04
N LEU A 74 -5.81 11.25 7.95
CA LEU A 74 -4.84 10.16 8.03
C LEU A 74 -3.54 10.64 8.69
N LEU A 75 -3.00 11.78 8.24
CA LEU A 75 -1.73 12.33 8.74
C LEU A 75 -1.91 13.01 10.09
N GLU A 76 -3.06 13.65 10.36
CA GLU A 76 -3.38 14.17 11.70
C GLU A 76 -3.32 13.04 12.73
N SER A 77 -4.02 11.94 12.47
CA SER A 77 -4.00 10.77 13.34
C SER A 77 -2.61 10.14 13.44
N TYR A 78 -1.87 10.07 12.33
CA TYR A 78 -0.53 9.50 12.33
C TYR A 78 0.43 10.28 13.23
N VAL A 79 0.41 11.61 13.20
CA VAL A 79 1.25 12.45 14.06
C VAL A 79 0.86 12.34 15.53
N LEU A 80 -0.44 12.23 15.82
CA LEU A 80 -0.94 12.10 17.20
C LEU A 80 -0.72 10.71 17.79
N GLU A 81 -0.95 9.66 17.00
CA GLU A 81 -1.14 8.29 17.47
C GLU A 81 -0.47 7.26 16.56
N ALA A 82 0.80 7.48 16.16
CA ALA A 82 1.54 6.69 15.14
C ALA A 82 1.49 5.16 15.31
N HIS A 83 1.16 4.66 16.51
CA HIS A 83 1.10 3.24 16.85
C HIS A 83 -0.26 2.58 16.59
N LEU A 84 -1.27 3.37 16.17
CA LEU A 84 -2.63 2.90 15.91
C LEU A 84 -2.93 2.80 14.40
N THR A 85 -4.10 2.29 14.08
CA THR A 85 -4.63 2.27 12.69
C THR A 85 -5.30 3.60 12.36
N HIS A 86 -5.11 4.07 11.13
CA HIS A 86 -5.54 5.39 10.67
C HIS A 86 -6.61 5.33 9.56
N SER A 87 -7.30 4.18 9.38
CA SER A 87 -8.44 4.13 8.46
C SER A 87 -9.60 4.97 8.99
N LEU A 88 -10.40 5.54 8.10
CA LEU A 88 -11.51 6.43 8.49
C LEU A 88 -12.50 5.73 9.45
N GLU A 89 -12.81 4.45 9.19
CA GLU A 89 -13.68 3.67 10.08
C GLU A 89 -13.10 3.59 11.51
N LYS A 90 -11.79 3.36 11.63
CA LYS A 90 -11.13 3.27 12.94
C LYS A 90 -11.00 4.62 13.62
N LEU A 91 -10.85 5.70 12.85
CA LEU A 91 -10.90 7.06 13.38
C LEU A 91 -12.29 7.41 13.88
N ALA A 92 -13.34 7.10 13.11
CA ALA A 92 -14.72 7.34 13.50
C ALA A 92 -15.12 6.51 14.74
N GLU A 93 -14.76 5.23 14.79
CA GLU A 93 -14.98 4.38 15.96
C GLU A 93 -14.32 4.96 17.22
N ARG A 94 -13.03 5.36 17.11
CA ARG A 94 -12.23 5.81 18.24
C ARG A 94 -12.58 7.21 18.73
N HIS A 95 -12.81 8.14 17.83
CA HIS A 95 -12.98 9.55 18.16
C HIS A 95 -14.43 10.05 18.14
N LEU A 96 -15.29 9.40 17.35
CA LEU A 96 -16.70 9.80 17.22
C LEU A 96 -17.65 8.79 17.85
N HIS A 97 -17.17 7.60 18.24
CA HIS A 97 -17.99 6.47 18.70
C HIS A 97 -19.07 6.07 17.69
N ARG A 98 -18.73 6.17 16.40
CA ARG A 98 -19.59 5.84 15.26
C ARG A 98 -18.98 4.69 14.45
N ASN A 99 -19.84 3.78 14.00
CA ASN A 99 -19.49 2.76 13.02
C ASN A 99 -20.09 3.20 11.70
N GLY A 100 -19.22 3.41 10.69
CA GLY A 100 -19.66 3.73 9.34
C GLY A 100 -20.00 2.48 8.52
N ILE A 101 -20.55 2.71 7.34
CA ILE A 101 -20.76 1.66 6.33
C ILE A 101 -19.38 1.25 5.80
N SER A 102 -19.06 -0.05 5.79
CA SER A 102 -17.79 -0.48 5.22
C SER A 102 -17.87 -0.63 3.70
N TYR A 103 -16.74 -0.47 3.00
CA TYR A 103 -16.67 -0.74 1.57
C TYR A 103 -17.03 -2.19 1.22
N GLU A 104 -16.69 -3.14 2.11
CA GLU A 104 -17.04 -4.55 1.95
C GLU A 104 -18.54 -4.81 2.07
N ASP A 105 -19.25 -4.09 2.96
CA ASP A 105 -20.71 -4.20 3.08
C ASP A 105 -21.42 -3.67 1.83
N LEU A 106 -20.82 -2.68 1.18
CA LEU A 106 -21.37 -2.04 -0.02
C LEU A 106 -21.07 -2.83 -1.30
N CYS A 107 -19.82 -3.19 -1.49
CA CYS A 107 -19.32 -3.80 -2.75
C CYS A 107 -19.13 -5.31 -2.67
N GLY A 108 -19.22 -5.92 -1.48
CA GLY A 108 -18.90 -7.33 -1.28
C GLY A 108 -17.42 -7.60 -1.12
N LYS A 109 -17.04 -8.87 -0.98
CA LYS A 109 -15.68 -9.32 -0.69
C LYS A 109 -15.20 -10.43 -1.61
N GLY A 110 -13.91 -10.42 -1.93
CA GLY A 110 -13.26 -11.49 -2.70
C GLY A 110 -13.82 -11.63 -4.11
N ALA A 111 -14.12 -12.87 -4.54
CA ALA A 111 -14.57 -13.15 -5.92
C ALA A 111 -15.97 -12.61 -6.25
N SER A 112 -16.77 -12.25 -5.25
CA SER A 112 -18.10 -11.67 -5.41
C SER A 112 -18.12 -10.14 -5.33
N GLN A 113 -16.96 -9.50 -5.19
CA GLN A 113 -16.86 -8.06 -5.11
C GLN A 113 -17.26 -7.41 -6.44
N ILE A 114 -18.17 -6.45 -6.37
CA ILE A 114 -18.58 -5.63 -7.50
C ILE A 114 -17.82 -4.30 -7.52
N PRO A 115 -17.56 -3.70 -8.69
CA PRO A 115 -17.01 -2.35 -8.77
C PRO A 115 -18.01 -1.33 -8.21
N PHE A 116 -17.53 -0.23 -7.68
CA PHE A 116 -18.37 0.83 -7.10
C PHE A 116 -19.37 1.41 -8.11
N SER A 117 -19.06 1.39 -9.40
CA SER A 117 -19.98 1.82 -10.46
C SER A 117 -21.26 0.98 -10.56
N GLN A 118 -21.22 -0.26 -10.06
CA GLN A 118 -22.37 -1.18 -10.03
C GLN A 118 -23.18 -1.07 -8.74
N VAL A 119 -22.78 -0.22 -7.80
CA VAL A 119 -23.53 0.04 -6.56
C VAL A 119 -24.71 0.97 -6.88
N ASP A 120 -25.87 0.68 -6.30
CA ASP A 120 -27.03 1.56 -6.35
C ASP A 120 -26.67 2.98 -5.88
N ILE A 121 -27.12 4.01 -6.62
CA ILE A 121 -26.76 5.42 -6.36
C ILE A 121 -27.18 5.85 -4.96
N GLN A 122 -28.29 5.38 -4.44
CA GLN A 122 -28.76 5.77 -3.12
C GLN A 122 -27.82 5.24 -2.03
N LYS A 123 -27.42 3.98 -2.13
CA LYS A 123 -26.44 3.38 -1.23
C LYS A 123 -25.05 4.01 -1.37
N ALA A 124 -24.65 4.31 -2.60
CA ALA A 124 -23.39 5.01 -2.87
C ALA A 124 -23.40 6.43 -2.27
N ALA A 125 -24.53 7.13 -2.32
CA ALA A 125 -24.70 8.45 -1.72
C ALA A 125 -24.64 8.41 -0.19
N GLU A 126 -25.29 7.41 0.43
CA GLU A 126 -25.21 7.19 1.87
C GLU A 126 -23.78 6.93 2.32
N TYR A 127 -23.09 5.98 1.68
CA TYR A 127 -21.71 5.63 1.97
C TYR A 127 -20.75 6.82 1.78
N SER A 128 -20.73 7.40 0.57
CA SER A 128 -19.78 8.47 0.24
C SER A 128 -20.07 9.77 0.99
N GLY A 129 -21.35 10.05 1.28
CA GLY A 129 -21.77 11.17 2.11
C GLY A 129 -21.32 11.00 3.55
N GLU A 130 -21.51 9.79 4.11
CA GLU A 130 -21.04 9.45 5.45
C GLU A 130 -19.52 9.58 5.56
N ASP A 131 -18.74 9.08 4.58
CA ASP A 131 -17.28 9.20 4.58
C ASP A 131 -16.81 10.67 4.58
N SER A 132 -17.44 11.53 3.79
CA SER A 132 -17.11 12.97 3.75
C SER A 132 -17.46 13.67 5.06
N GLU A 133 -18.63 13.37 5.64
CA GLU A 133 -19.08 13.94 6.92
C GLU A 133 -18.21 13.44 8.08
N MET A 134 -17.92 12.15 8.14
CA MET A 134 -17.03 11.58 9.15
C MET A 134 -15.61 12.15 9.05
N THR A 135 -15.09 12.37 7.84
CA THR A 135 -13.79 13.00 7.64
C THR A 135 -13.76 14.40 8.25
N LEU A 136 -14.80 15.20 7.99
CA LEU A 136 -14.93 16.54 8.58
C LEU A 136 -15.05 16.47 10.11
N ALA A 137 -15.89 15.57 10.65
CA ALA A 137 -16.08 15.43 12.09
C ALA A 137 -14.80 14.92 12.79
N VAL A 138 -14.09 13.96 12.21
CA VAL A 138 -12.79 13.49 12.73
C VAL A 138 -11.77 14.62 12.76
N HIS A 139 -11.64 15.41 11.68
CA HIS A 139 -10.78 16.58 11.64
C HIS A 139 -11.07 17.55 12.79
N GLN A 140 -12.36 17.84 13.06
CA GLN A 140 -12.76 18.75 14.15
C GLN A 140 -12.35 18.25 15.55
N VAL A 141 -12.13 16.95 15.70
CA VAL A 141 -11.65 16.35 16.96
C VAL A 141 -10.12 16.28 17.01
N LEU A 142 -9.46 15.93 15.92
CA LEU A 142 -8.00 15.73 15.89
C LEU A 142 -7.24 17.04 15.81
N TRP A 143 -7.67 17.97 14.96
CA TRP A 143 -6.93 19.21 14.71
C TRP A 143 -6.68 20.04 15.98
N PRO A 144 -7.66 20.30 16.86
CA PRO A 144 -7.41 21.04 18.09
C PRO A 144 -6.35 20.42 19.01
N GLN A 145 -6.25 19.08 19.03
CA GLN A 145 -5.23 18.37 19.82
C GLN A 145 -3.84 18.60 19.23
N LEU A 146 -3.74 18.50 17.91
CA LEU A 146 -2.50 18.69 17.18
C LEU A 146 -2.04 20.15 17.20
N GLU A 147 -2.97 21.10 17.03
CA GLU A 147 -2.70 22.53 17.06
C GLU A 147 -2.17 23.00 18.43
N HIS A 148 -2.62 22.36 19.51
CA HIS A 148 -2.22 22.70 20.88
C HIS A 148 -0.74 22.37 21.18
N ASP A 149 -0.17 21.33 20.54
CA ASP A 149 1.23 20.95 20.67
C ASP A 149 2.08 21.49 19.52
N ALA A 150 2.89 22.50 19.79
CA ALA A 150 3.74 23.15 18.78
C ALA A 150 4.73 22.19 18.09
N ARG A 151 5.15 21.09 18.72
CA ARG A 151 6.06 20.11 18.12
C ARG A 151 5.31 19.19 17.15
N GLN A 152 4.15 18.70 17.55
CA GLN A 152 3.30 17.88 16.69
C GLN A 152 2.79 18.70 15.50
N ARG A 153 2.36 19.93 15.73
CA ARG A 153 1.98 20.86 14.69
C ARG A 153 3.12 21.11 13.68
N PHE A 154 4.36 21.31 14.17
CA PHE A 154 5.52 21.46 13.28
C PHE A 154 5.74 20.20 12.43
N VAL A 155 5.68 19.00 13.02
CA VAL A 155 5.82 17.75 12.26
C VAL A 155 4.74 17.65 11.19
N TYR A 156 3.51 17.94 11.54
CA TYR A 156 2.38 17.85 10.62
C TYR A 156 2.48 18.87 9.46
N GLU A 157 2.59 20.18 9.79
CA GLU A 157 2.54 21.25 8.79
C GLU A 157 3.85 21.37 7.98
N SER A 158 5.02 21.10 8.61
CA SER A 158 6.32 21.35 7.98
C SER A 158 6.98 20.10 7.42
N ILE A 159 6.51 18.89 7.78
CA ILE A 159 7.08 17.63 7.32
C ILE A 159 6.01 16.81 6.59
N GLU A 160 4.97 16.31 7.28
CA GLU A 160 4.07 15.30 6.72
C GLU A 160 3.22 15.81 5.55
N MET A 161 2.59 16.97 5.68
CA MET A 161 1.78 17.55 4.60
C MET A 161 2.60 17.90 3.35
N PRO A 162 3.78 18.56 3.45
CA PRO A 162 4.66 18.76 2.31
C PRO A 162 5.16 17.45 1.69
N VAL A 163 5.52 16.45 2.51
CA VAL A 163 5.98 15.13 2.03
C VAL A 163 4.88 14.44 1.23
N SER A 164 3.62 14.46 1.67
CA SER A 164 2.48 13.90 0.93
C SER A 164 2.40 14.47 -0.49
N THR A 165 2.53 15.79 -0.63
CA THR A 165 2.55 16.46 -1.94
C THR A 165 3.74 16.05 -2.81
N ILE A 166 4.92 15.91 -2.20
CA ILE A 166 6.14 15.48 -2.91
C ILE A 166 6.01 14.03 -3.37
N LEU A 167 5.52 13.14 -2.50
CA LEU A 167 5.30 11.73 -2.83
C LEU A 167 4.31 11.59 -3.99
N MET A 168 3.20 12.32 -3.96
CA MET A 168 2.25 12.35 -5.08
C MET A 168 2.95 12.67 -6.41
N ARG A 169 3.85 13.65 -6.44
CA ARG A 169 4.61 14.02 -7.65
C ARG A 169 5.59 12.93 -8.07
N ILE A 170 6.30 12.32 -7.12
CA ILE A 170 7.24 11.22 -7.37
C ILE A 170 6.49 10.02 -7.96
N GLU A 171 5.37 9.63 -7.35
CA GLU A 171 4.52 8.53 -7.79
C GLU A 171 3.99 8.74 -9.21
N ARG A 172 3.52 9.94 -9.51
CA ARG A 172 3.05 10.29 -10.88
C ARG A 172 4.17 10.37 -11.90
N HIS A 173 5.35 10.84 -11.48
CA HIS A 173 6.52 10.85 -12.37
C HIS A 173 6.98 9.42 -12.70
N GLY A 174 6.93 8.54 -11.73
CA GLY A 174 7.38 7.14 -11.84
C GLY A 174 8.89 7.01 -12.03
N VAL A 175 9.36 5.79 -12.11
CA VAL A 175 10.77 5.43 -12.24
C VAL A 175 11.01 4.74 -13.58
N LEU A 176 11.98 5.24 -14.34
CA LEU A 176 12.44 4.56 -15.56
C LEU A 176 13.36 3.41 -15.17
N ILE A 177 13.07 2.21 -15.69
CA ILE A 177 13.89 1.01 -15.49
C ILE A 177 14.36 0.47 -16.84
N ASP A 178 15.56 -0.14 -16.87
CA ASP A 178 16.06 -0.84 -18.03
C ASP A 178 15.60 -2.31 -18.01
N ALA A 179 14.48 -2.58 -18.66
CA ALA A 179 13.90 -3.91 -18.76
C ALA A 179 14.84 -4.92 -19.46
N GLY A 180 15.66 -4.44 -20.41
CA GLY A 180 16.65 -5.27 -21.10
C GLY A 180 17.78 -5.71 -20.17
N LEU A 181 18.27 -4.81 -19.34
CA LEU A 181 19.27 -5.13 -18.30
C LEU A 181 18.70 -6.11 -17.28
N LEU A 182 17.49 -5.86 -16.77
CA LEU A 182 16.84 -6.75 -15.81
C LEU A 182 16.61 -8.15 -16.37
N ALA A 183 16.22 -8.26 -17.66
CA ALA A 183 16.06 -9.55 -18.32
C ALA A 183 17.40 -10.32 -18.48
N ARG A 184 18.51 -9.63 -18.69
CA ARG A 184 19.85 -10.27 -18.70
C ARG A 184 20.22 -10.75 -17.30
N GLN A 185 20.09 -9.90 -16.30
CA GLN A 185 20.35 -10.27 -14.90
C GLN A 185 19.47 -11.42 -14.43
N SER A 186 18.19 -11.45 -14.83
CA SER A 186 17.29 -12.57 -14.50
C SER A 186 17.81 -13.91 -15.06
N ARG A 187 18.35 -13.93 -16.28
CA ARG A 187 18.95 -15.15 -16.86
C ARG A 187 20.20 -15.57 -16.10
N GLU A 188 21.11 -14.62 -15.83
CA GLU A 188 22.34 -14.89 -15.08
C GLU A 188 22.04 -15.44 -13.67
N LEU A 189 21.04 -14.87 -12.98
CA LEU A 189 20.57 -15.36 -11.68
C LEU A 189 19.99 -16.78 -11.81
N ALA A 190 19.19 -17.05 -12.85
CA ALA A 190 18.61 -18.38 -13.06
C ALA A 190 19.70 -19.44 -13.30
N GLU A 191 20.71 -19.15 -14.14
CA GLU A 191 21.85 -20.03 -14.40
C GLU A 191 22.63 -20.32 -13.11
N ARG A 192 22.87 -19.28 -12.30
CA ARG A 192 23.56 -19.44 -11.02
C ARG A 192 22.75 -20.24 -10.01
N MET A 193 21.42 -20.06 -9.96
CA MET A 193 20.52 -20.84 -9.11
C MET A 193 20.55 -22.32 -9.47
N VAL A 194 20.52 -22.66 -10.78
CA VAL A 194 20.65 -24.06 -11.25
C VAL A 194 22.00 -24.66 -10.84
N ALA A 195 23.10 -23.92 -10.95
CA ALA A 195 24.40 -24.37 -10.51
C ALA A 195 24.42 -24.65 -8.98
N LEU A 196 23.85 -23.75 -8.18
CA LEU A 196 23.74 -23.93 -6.72
C LEU A 196 22.87 -25.14 -6.33
N GLU A 197 21.79 -25.39 -7.07
CA GLU A 197 20.98 -26.60 -6.86
C GLU A 197 21.81 -27.88 -7.08
N GLN A 198 22.59 -27.95 -8.14
CA GLN A 198 23.46 -29.10 -8.40
C GLN A 198 24.55 -29.26 -7.33
N GLU A 199 25.18 -28.16 -6.91
CA GLU A 199 26.14 -28.16 -5.81
C GLU A 199 25.49 -28.67 -4.49
N ALA A 200 24.29 -28.17 -4.18
CA ALA A 200 23.53 -28.58 -3.00
C ALA A 200 23.11 -30.07 -3.05
N TYR A 201 22.68 -30.55 -4.22
CA TYR A 201 22.31 -31.97 -4.40
C TYR A 201 23.52 -32.89 -4.24
N ALA A 202 24.68 -32.47 -4.75
CA ALA A 202 25.92 -33.22 -4.56
C ALA A 202 26.30 -33.37 -3.07
N ILE A 203 26.17 -32.26 -2.30
CA ILE A 203 26.45 -32.30 -0.84
C ILE A 203 25.39 -33.12 -0.08
N ALA A 204 24.11 -32.96 -0.43
CA ALA A 204 23.01 -33.67 0.21
C ALA A 204 22.93 -35.13 -0.20
N GLY A 205 23.54 -35.55 -1.33
CA GLY A 205 23.45 -36.87 -1.93
C GLY A 205 22.05 -37.21 -2.47
N GLN A 206 21.24 -36.22 -2.74
CA GLN A 206 19.90 -36.34 -3.33
C GLN A 206 19.35 -34.97 -3.79
N PRO A 207 18.47 -34.94 -4.80
CA PRO A 207 17.72 -33.74 -5.14
C PRO A 207 16.69 -33.39 -4.06
N PHE A 208 16.46 -32.10 -3.86
CA PHE A 208 15.41 -31.55 -2.98
C PHE A 208 15.11 -30.10 -3.36
N ASN A 209 13.96 -29.56 -2.95
CA ASN A 209 13.60 -28.18 -3.24
C ASN A 209 14.26 -27.22 -2.24
N LEU A 210 15.23 -26.39 -2.70
CA LEU A 210 15.93 -25.38 -1.90
C LEU A 210 15.00 -24.20 -1.48
N GLY A 211 13.81 -24.08 -2.09
CA GLY A 211 12.77 -23.14 -1.68
C GLY A 211 11.82 -23.70 -0.61
N SER A 212 11.91 -24.98 -0.26
CA SER A 212 10.99 -25.62 0.69
C SER A 212 11.61 -25.75 2.09
N PRO A 213 11.17 -24.98 3.11
CA PRO A 213 11.68 -25.10 4.47
C PRO A 213 11.58 -26.54 5.03
N LYS A 214 10.50 -27.27 4.66
CA LYS A 214 10.28 -28.63 5.08
C LYS A 214 11.36 -29.57 4.54
N GLN A 215 11.59 -29.55 3.22
CA GLN A 215 12.60 -30.43 2.59
C GLN A 215 14.03 -30.08 3.04
N ILE A 216 14.32 -28.79 3.21
CA ILE A 216 15.59 -28.32 3.78
C ILE A 216 15.78 -28.92 5.18
N GLY A 217 14.76 -28.85 6.04
CA GLY A 217 14.81 -29.39 7.39
C GLY A 217 15.02 -30.93 7.40
N GLU A 218 14.34 -31.65 6.52
CA GLU A 218 14.50 -33.09 6.35
C GLU A 218 15.94 -33.47 5.93
N VAL A 219 16.55 -32.69 5.03
CA VAL A 219 17.93 -32.93 4.58
C VAL A 219 18.95 -32.55 5.65
N LEU A 220 18.87 -31.31 6.18
CA LEU A 220 19.86 -30.81 7.13
C LEU A 220 19.82 -31.59 8.47
N PHE A 221 18.65 -31.72 9.06
CA PHE A 221 18.51 -32.27 10.40
C PHE A 221 18.20 -33.75 10.41
N GLY A 222 17.42 -34.25 9.44
CA GLY A 222 17.06 -35.65 9.35
C GLY A 222 18.15 -36.51 8.72
N LYS A 223 18.66 -36.13 7.54
CA LYS A 223 19.63 -36.93 6.78
C LYS A 223 21.09 -36.68 7.18
N LEU A 224 21.48 -35.40 7.22
CA LEU A 224 22.86 -35.01 7.51
C LEU A 224 23.16 -34.88 9.01
N GLY A 225 22.14 -34.89 9.86
CA GLY A 225 22.28 -34.87 11.32
C GLY A 225 22.85 -33.58 11.90
N LEU A 226 22.67 -32.44 11.23
CA LEU A 226 23.13 -31.16 11.74
C LEU A 226 22.42 -30.78 13.06
N PRO A 227 23.06 -30.03 13.96
CA PRO A 227 22.46 -29.65 15.23
C PRO A 227 21.26 -28.71 15.03
N VAL A 228 20.16 -28.98 15.71
CA VAL A 228 18.96 -28.13 15.70
C VAL A 228 19.19 -26.95 16.65
N LYS A 229 19.39 -25.76 16.11
CA LYS A 229 19.64 -24.52 16.87
C LYS A 229 18.37 -23.86 17.40
N LYS A 230 17.28 -23.92 16.62
CA LYS A 230 16.00 -23.27 16.92
C LYS A 230 14.84 -24.09 16.39
N LYS A 231 13.68 -24.00 17.05
CA LYS A 231 12.44 -24.63 16.60
C LYS A 231 11.40 -23.56 16.24
N THR A 232 10.55 -23.87 15.27
CA THR A 232 9.38 -23.05 14.91
C THR A 232 8.30 -23.14 15.99
N ALA A 233 7.27 -22.30 15.93
CA ALA A 233 6.12 -22.36 16.83
C ALA A 233 5.39 -23.72 16.79
N SER A 234 5.45 -24.44 15.65
CA SER A 234 4.90 -25.78 15.49
C SER A 234 5.83 -26.91 16.00
N GLY A 235 7.01 -26.57 16.56
CA GLY A 235 7.97 -27.50 17.09
C GLY A 235 8.95 -28.14 16.08
N ALA A 236 8.81 -27.83 14.79
CA ALA A 236 9.74 -28.28 13.74
C ALA A 236 11.08 -27.55 13.82
N PRO A 237 12.21 -28.13 13.38
CA PRO A 237 13.48 -27.42 13.27
C PRO A 237 13.36 -26.22 12.35
N SER A 238 13.84 -25.04 12.80
CA SER A 238 13.84 -23.83 11.98
C SER A 238 14.93 -23.88 10.93
N THR A 239 14.62 -23.37 9.75
CA THR A 239 15.55 -23.13 8.65
C THR A 239 15.55 -21.65 8.26
N ASP A 240 15.29 -20.76 9.22
CA ASP A 240 15.37 -19.30 9.00
C ASP A 240 16.81 -18.87 8.68
N GLU A 241 16.94 -17.61 8.26
CA GLU A 241 18.21 -17.05 7.81
C GLU A 241 19.28 -17.08 8.91
N GLU A 242 18.89 -16.77 10.14
CA GLU A 242 19.77 -16.74 11.32
C GLU A 242 20.34 -18.13 11.62
N VAL A 243 19.46 -19.16 11.64
CA VAL A 243 19.88 -20.55 11.85
C VAL A 243 20.80 -21.06 10.75
N LEU A 244 20.45 -20.79 9.49
CA LEU A 244 21.29 -21.19 8.36
C LEU A 244 22.64 -20.48 8.34
N ALA A 245 22.68 -19.19 8.71
CA ALA A 245 23.93 -18.42 8.81
C ALA A 245 24.85 -18.97 9.90
N GLU A 246 24.30 -19.34 11.08
CA GLU A 246 25.07 -19.99 12.14
C GLU A 246 25.64 -21.34 11.68
N LEU A 247 24.80 -22.16 11.02
CA LEU A 247 25.24 -23.48 10.53
C LEU A 247 26.24 -23.38 9.37
N ALA A 248 26.19 -22.31 8.58
CA ALA A 248 27.08 -22.10 7.44
C ALA A 248 28.56 -21.91 7.85
N ALA A 249 28.83 -21.58 9.12
CA ALA A 249 30.19 -21.50 9.65
C ALA A 249 30.90 -22.86 9.66
N ASP A 250 30.15 -23.95 9.90
CA ASP A 250 30.71 -25.28 10.06
C ASP A 250 30.33 -26.24 8.92
N TYR A 251 29.28 -25.95 8.17
CA TYR A 251 28.71 -26.85 7.17
C TYR A 251 28.49 -26.13 5.83
N PRO A 252 28.88 -26.78 4.68
CA PRO A 252 28.81 -26.10 3.37
C PRO A 252 27.37 -25.97 2.81
N LEU A 253 26.46 -26.91 3.12
CA LEU A 253 25.11 -26.91 2.53
C LEU A 253 24.25 -25.71 2.97
N PRO A 254 24.22 -25.28 4.25
CA PRO A 254 23.53 -24.06 4.65
C PRO A 254 23.94 -22.80 3.89
N ALA A 255 25.25 -22.64 3.60
CA ALA A 255 25.74 -21.51 2.80
C ALA A 255 25.16 -21.51 1.37
N LYS A 256 25.07 -22.69 0.72
CA LYS A 256 24.48 -22.83 -0.62
C LYS A 256 22.98 -22.52 -0.62
N ILE A 257 22.28 -22.93 0.43
CA ILE A 257 20.84 -22.63 0.60
C ILE A 257 20.62 -21.10 0.77
N LEU A 258 21.43 -20.43 1.57
CA LEU A 258 21.36 -18.98 1.76
C LEU A 258 21.64 -18.23 0.45
N GLU A 259 22.69 -18.62 -0.27
CA GLU A 259 23.03 -18.01 -1.58
C GLU A 259 21.89 -18.18 -2.59
N HIS A 260 21.33 -19.40 -2.68
CA HIS A 260 20.18 -19.68 -3.54
C HIS A 260 18.95 -18.83 -3.16
N ARG A 261 18.62 -18.72 -1.85
CA ARG A 261 17.52 -17.88 -1.39
C ARG A 261 17.71 -16.40 -1.73
N SER A 262 18.94 -15.90 -1.61
CA SER A 262 19.28 -14.53 -2.00
C SER A 262 19.01 -14.29 -3.47
N PHE A 263 19.50 -15.16 -4.35
CA PHE A 263 19.26 -15.06 -5.79
C PHE A 263 17.78 -15.26 -6.16
N SER A 264 17.09 -16.19 -5.54
CA SER A 264 15.66 -16.40 -5.74
C SER A 264 14.85 -15.16 -5.39
N LYS A 265 15.18 -14.50 -4.27
CA LYS A 265 14.55 -13.24 -3.86
C LYS A 265 14.83 -12.11 -4.84
N LEU A 266 16.08 -11.92 -5.23
CA LEU A 266 16.47 -10.90 -6.20
C LEU A 266 15.77 -11.11 -7.54
N LYS A 267 15.77 -12.35 -8.02
CA LYS A 267 15.12 -12.71 -9.28
C LYS A 267 13.61 -12.49 -9.20
N GLY A 268 12.94 -13.10 -8.26
CA GLY A 268 11.47 -13.06 -8.16
C GLY A 268 10.91 -11.68 -7.82
N THR A 269 11.59 -10.93 -6.94
CA THR A 269 11.09 -9.63 -6.47
C THR A 269 11.44 -8.48 -7.42
N TYR A 270 12.62 -8.51 -8.03
CA TYR A 270 13.11 -7.37 -8.81
C TYR A 270 13.22 -7.67 -10.30
N THR A 271 14.07 -8.63 -10.72
CA THR A 271 14.38 -8.76 -12.14
C THR A 271 13.24 -9.33 -12.97
N ASP A 272 12.36 -10.14 -12.40
CA ASP A 272 11.19 -10.69 -13.08
C ASP A 272 9.95 -9.81 -12.92
N LYS A 273 9.73 -9.27 -11.70
CA LYS A 273 8.50 -8.56 -11.39
C LYS A 273 8.49 -7.11 -11.90
N LEU A 274 9.57 -6.35 -11.67
CA LEU A 274 9.61 -4.92 -12.04
C LEU A 274 9.30 -4.65 -13.52
N PRO A 275 9.85 -5.42 -14.51
CA PRO A 275 9.49 -5.18 -15.91
C PRO A 275 8.00 -5.35 -16.23
N GLN A 276 7.29 -6.20 -15.48
CA GLN A 276 5.86 -6.42 -15.66
C GLN A 276 5.00 -5.28 -15.12
N MET A 277 5.58 -4.42 -14.28
CA MET A 277 4.92 -3.26 -13.66
C MET A 277 5.07 -1.98 -14.49
N ILE A 278 5.76 -2.04 -15.63
CA ILE A 278 5.91 -0.88 -16.51
C ILE A 278 4.53 -0.50 -17.06
N ASN A 279 4.09 0.71 -16.77
CA ASN A 279 2.89 1.28 -17.35
C ASN A 279 3.14 1.56 -18.84
N ALA A 280 2.25 1.05 -19.71
CA ALA A 280 2.41 1.15 -21.16
C ALA A 280 2.38 2.59 -21.69
N ASP A 281 1.62 3.48 -21.05
CA ASP A 281 1.44 4.87 -21.49
C ASP A 281 2.64 5.74 -21.12
N THR A 282 3.25 5.48 -19.94
CA THR A 282 4.36 6.31 -19.42
C THR A 282 5.73 5.69 -19.67
N GLY A 283 5.81 4.38 -19.91
CA GLY A 283 7.07 3.61 -19.99
C GLY A 283 7.79 3.50 -18.64
N ARG A 284 7.12 3.78 -17.53
CA ARG A 284 7.69 3.86 -16.18
C ARG A 284 6.96 2.95 -15.19
N VAL A 285 7.63 2.62 -14.12
CA VAL A 285 7.01 1.97 -12.95
C VAL A 285 6.53 3.04 -11.99
N HIS A 286 5.29 2.91 -11.53
CA HIS A 286 4.66 3.80 -10.58
C HIS A 286 4.34 3.03 -9.30
N THR A 287 5.06 3.33 -8.23
CA THR A 287 4.78 2.79 -6.89
C THR A 287 3.84 3.71 -6.11
N SER A 288 3.32 3.24 -4.99
CA SER A 288 2.60 4.03 -4.00
C SER A 288 3.37 4.03 -2.69
N TYR A 289 3.70 5.20 -2.15
CA TYR A 289 4.35 5.36 -0.87
C TYR A 289 3.34 5.68 0.24
N ALA A 290 3.32 4.88 1.29
CA ALA A 290 2.50 5.13 2.47
C ALA A 290 3.34 5.76 3.60
N GLN A 291 2.86 6.90 4.13
CA GLN A 291 3.48 7.61 5.26
C GLN A 291 3.02 7.01 6.60
N ALA A 292 1.74 6.78 6.75
CA ALA A 292 1.09 6.43 8.01
C ALA A 292 1.10 4.91 8.30
N VAL A 293 2.28 4.27 8.23
CA VAL A 293 2.44 2.82 8.46
C VAL A 293 3.45 2.54 9.57
N ALA A 294 4.65 3.08 9.46
CA ALA A 294 5.72 2.80 10.42
C ALA A 294 5.76 3.88 11.50
N VAL A 295 5.71 3.49 12.76
CA VAL A 295 5.82 4.41 13.92
C VAL A 295 7.13 5.21 13.96
N THR A 296 8.13 4.83 13.16
CA THR A 296 9.44 5.44 13.08
C THR A 296 9.56 6.54 12.03
N GLY A 297 8.49 6.89 11.32
CA GLY A 297 8.51 7.85 10.22
C GLY A 297 9.08 7.32 8.90
N ARG A 298 9.32 6.01 8.78
CA ARG A 298 9.76 5.40 7.52
C ARG A 298 8.59 5.26 6.56
N LEU A 299 8.84 5.55 5.28
CA LEU A 299 7.88 5.25 4.21
C LEU A 299 7.78 3.74 3.99
N SER A 300 6.59 3.29 3.64
CA SER A 300 6.35 1.94 3.11
C SER A 300 5.96 2.05 1.63
N SER A 301 6.49 1.16 0.80
CA SER A 301 6.09 1.00 -0.60
C SER A 301 5.19 -0.23 -0.71
N ASN A 302 4.07 -0.11 -1.41
CA ASN A 302 3.02 -1.14 -1.44
C ASN A 302 3.03 -1.99 -2.73
N ASP A 303 4.06 -1.88 -3.56
CA ASP A 303 4.16 -2.60 -4.84
C ASP A 303 5.32 -3.60 -4.85
#